data_357ad653a72da0e5a703c2695348f6f8
#
_entry.id   357ad653a72da0e5a703c2695348f6f8
#
_cell.length_a   1.000
_cell.length_b   1.000
_cell.length_c   1.000
_cell.angle_alpha   90.00
_cell.angle_beta   90.00
_cell.angle_gamma   90.00
#
_symmetry.space_group_name_H-M   'P 1'
#
loop_
_entity.id
_entity.type
_entity.pdbx_description
1 polymer ?
#
loop_
_entity_poly.entity_id
_entity_poly.type
_entity_poly.pdbx_seq_one_letter_code
_entity_poly.pdbx_strand_id
1 'polypeptide(L)'
;MSIFQSYCIEHPRTHAVIVMEGRSYVGAGLLASLYVLWRAGLPAFARALPINVLFILLGAMSLVSVILLTGPAQIAALFVLFSLPLIQSRIMMRIVRRFFARAGWIVTRT
;
A
#
# COMPACT_ATOMS: atom_id res chain seq x y z
N MET A 1 -9.91 -14.75 -7.88
CA MET A 1 -9.94 -13.50 -7.11
C MET A 1 -8.62 -12.77 -7.34
N SER A 2 -8.67 -11.56 -7.84
CA SER A 2 -7.45 -10.78 -8.12
C SER A 2 -6.89 -10.21 -6.82
N ILE A 3 -5.57 -10.35 -6.64
CA ILE A 3 -4.85 -9.72 -5.52
C ILE A 3 -4.88 -8.20 -5.66
N PHE A 4 -4.81 -7.70 -6.90
CA PHE A 4 -4.83 -6.28 -7.23
C PHE A 4 -6.20 -5.88 -7.79
N GLN A 5 -7.13 -5.69 -6.87
CA GLN A 5 -8.49 -5.34 -7.23
C GLN A 5 -8.58 -3.86 -7.58
N SER A 6 -9.20 -3.56 -8.72
CA SER A 6 -9.43 -2.19 -9.14
C SER A 6 -10.62 -1.57 -8.42
N TYR A 7 -10.49 -0.30 -8.07
CA TYR A 7 -11.55 0.47 -7.43
C TYR A 7 -11.75 1.78 -8.19
N CYS A 8 -12.99 2.21 -8.24
CA CYS A 8 -13.36 3.51 -8.78
C CYS A 8 -13.91 4.36 -7.63
N ILE A 9 -13.32 5.52 -7.41
CA ILE A 9 -13.74 6.46 -6.36
C ILE A 9 -14.27 7.71 -7.03
N GLU A 10 -15.53 8.04 -6.79
CA GLU A 10 -16.23 9.15 -7.43
C GLU A 10 -16.70 10.16 -6.40
N HIS A 11 -16.48 11.45 -6.69
CA HIS A 11 -17.02 12.52 -5.85
C HIS A 11 -18.49 12.76 -6.19
N PRO A 12 -19.42 12.78 -5.20
CA PRO A 12 -20.85 12.88 -5.47
C PRO A 12 -21.31 14.24 -6.05
N ARG A 13 -20.53 15.30 -5.83
CA ARG A 13 -20.88 16.65 -6.32
C ARG A 13 -20.20 17.01 -7.64
N THR A 14 -18.88 16.80 -7.71
CA THR A 14 -18.07 17.22 -8.86
C THR A 14 -17.90 16.14 -9.90
N HIS A 15 -18.32 14.90 -9.61
CA HIS A 15 -18.13 13.72 -10.46
C HIS A 15 -16.67 13.45 -10.84
N ALA A 16 -15.73 13.98 -10.03
CA ALA A 16 -14.33 13.67 -10.20
C ALA A 16 -14.10 12.18 -9.90
N VAL A 17 -13.42 11.48 -10.81
CA VAL A 17 -13.21 10.03 -10.70
C VAL A 17 -11.72 9.75 -10.50
N ILE A 18 -11.41 8.94 -9.50
CA ILE A 18 -10.08 8.41 -9.25
C ILE A 18 -10.12 6.90 -9.44
N VAL A 19 -9.35 6.39 -10.39
CA VAL A 19 -9.26 4.96 -10.65
C VAL A 19 -8.01 4.41 -9.99
N MET A 20 -8.20 3.40 -9.14
CA MET A 20 -7.12 2.73 -8.43
C MET A 20 -6.91 1.34 -9.05
N GLU A 21 -5.95 1.26 -9.95
CA GLU A 21 -5.58 0.05 -10.69
C GLU A 21 -4.27 -0.56 -10.19
N GLY A 22 -3.76 -1.56 -10.91
CA GLY A 22 -2.50 -2.21 -10.60
C GLY A 22 -1.31 -1.26 -10.48
N ARG A 23 -1.27 -0.19 -11.28
CA ARG A 23 -0.24 0.86 -11.19
C ARG A 23 -0.24 1.56 -9.84
N SER A 24 -1.43 1.79 -9.27
CA SER A 24 -1.57 2.38 -7.94
C SER A 24 -1.02 1.45 -6.85
N TYR A 25 -1.21 0.14 -7.00
CA TYR A 25 -0.63 -0.84 -6.08
C TYR A 25 0.90 -0.83 -6.12
N VAL A 26 1.49 -0.70 -7.30
CA VAL A 26 2.95 -0.58 -7.45
C VAL A 26 3.44 0.69 -6.76
N GLY A 27 2.80 1.83 -7.02
CA GLY A 27 3.12 3.08 -6.35
C GLY A 27 2.98 3.00 -4.84
N ALA A 28 1.88 2.42 -4.35
CA ALA A 28 1.65 2.25 -2.91
C ALA A 28 2.67 1.30 -2.26
N GLY A 29 3.15 0.29 -2.99
CA GLY A 29 4.16 -0.63 -2.48
C GLY A 29 5.56 -0.02 -2.44
N LEU A 30 5.92 0.81 -3.41
CA LEU A 30 7.24 1.43 -3.50
C LEU A 30 7.34 2.75 -2.75
N LEU A 31 6.35 3.61 -2.89
CA LEU A 31 6.33 4.95 -2.29
C LEU A 31 5.59 4.98 -0.95
N ALA A 32 4.75 3.99 -0.68
CA ALA A 32 4.07 3.80 0.61
C ALA A 32 3.37 5.07 1.12
N SER A 33 3.85 5.63 2.23
CA SER A 33 3.26 6.82 2.83
C SER A 33 3.26 8.04 1.90
N LEU A 34 4.25 8.18 1.02
CA LEU A 34 4.28 9.26 0.04
C LEU A 34 3.14 9.15 -0.98
N TYR A 35 2.82 7.92 -1.39
CA TYR A 35 1.67 7.66 -2.25
C TYR A 35 0.36 8.08 -1.54
N VAL A 36 0.20 7.72 -0.27
CA VAL A 36 -0.96 8.10 0.53
C VAL A 36 -1.05 9.63 0.66
N LEU A 37 0.06 10.30 0.91
CA LEU A 37 0.12 11.77 0.97
C LEU A 37 -0.34 12.40 -0.35
N TRP A 38 0.13 11.87 -1.47
CA TRP A 38 -0.21 12.39 -2.78
C TRP A 38 -1.69 12.20 -3.13
N ARG A 39 -2.26 11.04 -2.79
CA ARG A 39 -3.65 10.69 -3.14
C ARG A 39 -4.68 11.25 -2.16
N ALA A 40 -4.41 11.15 -0.87
CA ALA A 40 -5.41 11.42 0.17
C ALA A 40 -5.07 12.61 1.07
N GLY A 41 -3.86 13.14 0.98
CA GLY A 41 -3.42 14.29 1.74
C GLY A 41 -2.84 13.97 3.12
N LEU A 42 -2.57 15.01 3.88
CA LEU A 42 -1.82 14.94 5.13
C LEU A 42 -2.49 14.09 6.23
N PRO A 43 -3.82 14.16 6.46
CA PRO A 43 -4.44 13.35 7.51
C PRO A 43 -4.27 11.84 7.30
N ALA A 44 -4.43 11.36 6.05
CA ALA A 44 -4.22 9.96 5.71
C ALA A 44 -2.74 9.58 5.77
N PHE A 45 -1.84 10.48 5.37
CA PHE A 45 -0.40 10.30 5.50
C PHE A 45 0.01 10.08 6.96
N ALA A 46 -0.53 10.87 7.89
CA ALA A 46 -0.25 10.72 9.31
C ALA A 46 -0.64 9.34 9.86
N ARG A 47 -1.70 8.73 9.32
CA ARG A 47 -2.09 7.35 9.68
C ARG A 47 -1.22 6.29 9.01
N ALA A 48 -0.76 6.55 7.79
CA ALA A 48 0.06 5.61 7.03
C ALA A 48 1.51 5.58 7.51
N LEU A 49 2.02 6.67 8.05
CA LEU A 49 3.42 6.83 8.43
C LEU A 49 3.91 5.76 9.43
N PRO A 50 3.21 5.48 10.55
CA PRO A 50 3.64 4.44 11.49
C PRO A 50 3.72 3.06 10.84
N ILE A 51 2.76 2.73 9.97
CA ILE A 51 2.72 1.48 9.24
C ILE A 51 3.90 1.39 8.28
N ASN A 52 4.19 2.48 7.56
CA ASN A 52 5.32 2.54 6.65
C ASN A 52 6.66 2.34 7.37
N VAL A 53 6.84 3.00 8.52
CA VAL A 53 8.04 2.83 9.36
C VAL A 53 8.19 1.38 9.79
N LEU A 54 7.11 0.73 10.23
CA LEU A 54 7.12 -0.67 10.59
C LEU A 54 7.59 -1.56 9.43
N PHE A 55 7.05 -1.34 8.22
CA PHE A 55 7.45 -2.10 7.02
C PHE A 55 8.89 -1.84 6.60
N ILE A 56 9.39 -0.62 6.77
CA ILE A 56 10.81 -0.30 6.53
C ILE A 56 11.71 -1.10 7.48
N LEU A 57 11.36 -1.16 8.76
CA LEU A 57 12.11 -1.93 9.75
C LEU A 57 12.07 -3.44 9.44
N LEU A 58 10.90 -3.97 9.11
CA LEU A 58 10.75 -5.37 8.71
C LEU A 58 11.54 -5.68 7.45
N GLY A 59 11.54 -4.78 6.47
CA GLY A 59 12.33 -4.90 5.24
C GLY A 59 13.83 -4.92 5.52
N ALA A 60 14.30 -4.03 6.38
CA ALA A 60 15.71 -3.99 6.78
C ALA A 60 16.13 -5.29 7.49
N MET A 61 15.32 -5.80 8.42
CA MET A 61 15.56 -7.08 9.10
C MET A 61 15.59 -8.25 8.12
N SER A 62 14.66 -8.28 7.17
CA SER A 62 14.60 -9.32 6.14
C SER A 62 15.82 -9.27 5.22
N LEU A 63 16.26 -8.07 4.83
CA LEU A 63 17.44 -7.88 4.00
C LEU A 63 18.72 -8.37 4.71
N VAL A 64 18.88 -8.04 5.98
CA VAL A 64 20.00 -8.52 6.80
C VAL A 64 19.94 -10.05 6.89
N SER A 65 18.77 -10.63 7.08
CA SER A 65 18.60 -12.09 7.13
C SER A 65 18.99 -12.75 5.81
N VAL A 66 18.66 -12.16 4.67
CA VAL A 66 19.06 -12.67 3.34
C VAL A 66 20.57 -12.68 3.19
N ILE A 67 21.26 -11.67 3.71
CA ILE A 67 22.73 -11.56 3.62
C ILE A 67 23.42 -12.56 4.56
N LEU A 68 22.89 -12.73 5.77
CA LEU A 68 23.54 -13.55 6.83
C LEU A 68 23.16 -15.03 6.76
N LEU A 69 21.96 -15.36 6.29
CA LEU A 69 21.49 -16.74 6.23
C LEU A 69 21.91 -17.41 4.91
N THR A 70 22.02 -18.74 4.94
CA THR A 70 22.33 -19.56 3.77
C THR A 70 21.36 -20.72 3.65
N GLY A 71 21.22 -21.28 2.42
CA GLY A 71 20.36 -22.43 2.17
C GLY A 71 18.86 -22.11 2.23
N PRO A 72 18.02 -23.04 2.75
CA PRO A 72 16.56 -22.86 2.78
C PRO A 72 16.09 -21.62 3.57
N ALA A 73 16.82 -21.27 4.64
CA ALA A 73 16.50 -20.10 5.47
C ALA A 73 16.65 -18.79 4.64
N GLN A 74 17.65 -18.71 3.78
CA GLN A 74 17.85 -17.58 2.89
C GLN A 74 16.70 -17.44 1.90
N ILE A 75 16.22 -18.55 1.35
CA ILE A 75 15.07 -18.57 0.43
C ILE A 75 13.82 -18.07 1.13
N ALA A 76 13.57 -18.53 2.36
CA ALA A 76 12.44 -18.07 3.16
C ALA A 76 12.52 -16.54 3.43
N ALA A 77 13.71 -16.03 3.77
CA ALA A 77 13.93 -14.60 3.98
C ALA A 77 13.67 -13.78 2.70
N LEU A 78 14.03 -14.31 1.51
CA LEU A 78 13.74 -13.68 0.23
C LEU A 78 12.24 -13.59 -0.02
N PHE A 79 11.47 -14.66 0.25
CA PHE A 79 10.02 -14.65 0.13
C PHE A 79 9.39 -13.60 1.03
N VAL A 80 9.82 -13.49 2.28
CA VAL A 80 9.35 -12.46 3.20
C VAL A 80 9.67 -11.07 2.66
N LEU A 81 10.90 -10.84 2.21
CA LEU A 81 11.33 -9.55 1.68
C LEU A 81 10.49 -9.10 0.49
N PHE A 82 10.21 -10.01 -0.46
CA PHE A 82 9.39 -9.69 -1.64
C PHE A 82 7.90 -9.57 -1.33
N SER A 83 7.40 -10.24 -0.28
CA SER A 83 6.00 -10.14 0.11
C SER A 83 5.67 -8.83 0.84
N LEU A 84 6.64 -8.22 1.51
CA LEU A 84 6.42 -6.98 2.27
C LEU A 84 5.85 -5.84 1.42
N PRO A 85 6.39 -5.51 0.21
CA PRO A 85 5.80 -4.47 -0.63
C PRO A 85 4.38 -4.77 -1.06
N LEU A 86 4.04 -6.03 -1.31
CA LEU A 86 2.69 -6.44 -1.71
C LEU A 86 1.69 -6.22 -0.58
N ILE A 87 2.04 -6.65 0.63
CA ILE A 87 1.21 -6.46 1.82
C ILE A 87 1.05 -4.96 2.12
N GLN A 88 2.15 -4.22 2.07
CA GLN A 88 2.16 -2.78 2.29
C GLN A 88 1.27 -2.05 1.29
N SER A 89 1.33 -2.41 0.00
CA SER A 89 0.50 -1.79 -1.03
C SER A 89 -0.99 -1.96 -0.72
N ARG A 90 -1.40 -3.15 -0.30
CA ARG A 90 -2.80 -3.41 0.06
C ARG A 90 -3.25 -2.60 1.26
N ILE A 91 -2.42 -2.49 2.28
CA ILE A 91 -2.73 -1.68 3.48
C ILE A 91 -2.84 -0.20 3.11
N MET A 92 -1.90 0.33 2.33
CA MET A 92 -1.92 1.73 1.91
C MET A 92 -3.13 2.05 1.05
N MET A 93 -3.50 1.17 0.11
CA MET A 93 -4.72 1.31 -0.69
C MET A 93 -5.97 1.30 0.18
N ARG A 94 -6.01 0.46 1.20
CA ARG A 94 -7.12 0.42 2.15
C ARG A 94 -7.26 1.73 2.93
N ILE A 95 -6.15 2.32 3.35
CA ILE A 95 -6.14 3.62 4.04
C ILE A 95 -6.71 4.71 3.14
N VAL A 96 -6.25 4.77 1.89
CA VAL A 96 -6.74 5.74 0.90
C VAL A 96 -8.24 5.58 0.66
N ARG A 97 -8.70 4.36 0.45
CA ARG A 97 -10.14 4.09 0.24
C ARG A 97 -10.98 4.52 1.45
N ARG A 98 -10.55 4.18 2.65
CA ARG A 98 -11.28 4.56 3.87
C ARG A 98 -11.32 6.07 4.05
N PHE A 99 -10.24 6.75 3.72
CA PHE A 99 -10.20 8.21 3.78
C PHE A 99 -11.23 8.83 2.86
N PHE A 100 -11.29 8.40 1.60
CA PHE A 100 -12.26 8.90 0.64
C PHE A 100 -13.71 8.52 1.01
N ALA A 101 -13.93 7.32 1.52
CA ALA A 101 -15.25 6.89 1.97
C ALA A 101 -15.77 7.77 3.13
N ARG A 102 -14.91 8.12 4.08
CA ARG A 102 -15.25 9.01 5.19
C ARG A 102 -15.48 10.45 4.74
N ALA A 103 -14.83 10.87 3.67
CA ALA A 103 -15.02 12.20 3.08
C ALA A 103 -16.30 12.31 2.25
N GLY A 104 -17.05 11.24 2.12
CA GLY A 104 -18.32 11.21 1.37
C GLY A 104 -18.19 10.77 -0.09
N TRP A 105 -17.02 10.33 -0.52
CA TRP A 105 -16.80 9.80 -1.87
C TRP A 105 -17.41 8.42 -2.01
N ILE A 106 -17.92 8.13 -3.21
CA ILE A 106 -18.50 6.82 -3.53
C ILE A 106 -17.40 5.90 -4.02
N VAL A 107 -17.17 4.82 -3.30
CA VAL A 107 -16.16 3.81 -3.66
C VAL A 107 -16.88 2.64 -4.30
N THR A 108 -16.59 2.38 -5.57
CA THR A 108 -17.16 1.28 -6.34
C THR A 108 -16.08 0.29 -6.71
N ARG A 109 -16.38 -0.98 -6.54
CA ARG A 109 -15.51 -2.09 -6.92
C ARG A 109 -15.77 -2.42 -8.41
N THR A 110 -14.71 -2.41 -9.18
CA THR A 110 -14.78 -2.78 -10.60
C THR A 110 -14.38 -4.22 -10.85
#